data_e09260e232acf63723dfcd2bfc5779aa
#
_entry.id   e09260e232acf63723dfcd2bfc5779aa
#
_cell.length_a   1.000
_cell.length_b   1.000
_cell.length_c   1.000
_cell.angle_alpha   90.00
_cell.angle_beta   90.00
_cell.angle_gamma   90.00
#
_symmetry.space_group_name_H-M   'P 1'
#
loop_
_entity.id
_entity.type
_entity.pdbx_description
1 polymer ?
#
loop_
_entity_poly.entity_id
_entity_poly.type
_entity_poly.pdbx_seq_one_letter_code
_entity_poly.pdbx_strand_id
1 'polypeptide(L)'
;ELAKRNEGPKRKPKRNDISEELIEKLVEVFLDECYEHQKDWYRAGNQRTRVILKSRQIGATFYFAREALIDALTTGRNQIFLSASKNQAHIFKGYIQAFARDVVGVELTGDPITLPNGAELHFLGTNARTAQGYHGNFYFDEFFWTFRFQELNKVASGMAMQREYRRTYFSTPSSMAHEAYTFWTGERLNKGKPSAEHIKIDVSHDALQQGRLCEDRMWRQIVTILDAEARGYDRFDIDELRLEYDAEAFQNLLMCEFVDDGASIFPLTMLQPCMVDSWDLWSEDYKPFALRPFGDRPVWI
;
A
#
# COMPACT_ATOMS: atom_id res chain seq x y z
N GLU A 1 -32.20 -39.51 30.74
CA GLU A 1 -32.90 -38.40 30.02
C GLU A 1 -32.56 -36.99 30.56
N LEU A 2 -32.12 -36.86 31.81
CA LEU A 2 -31.73 -35.57 32.40
C LEU A 2 -30.36 -35.06 31.94
N ALA A 3 -29.43 -35.92 31.49
CA ALA A 3 -28.12 -35.51 30.99
C ALA A 3 -28.16 -34.85 29.59
N LYS A 4 -29.20 -35.08 28.80
CA LYS A 4 -29.35 -34.47 27.47
C LYS A 4 -29.98 -33.07 27.47
N ARG A 5 -30.48 -32.59 28.60
CA ARG A 5 -31.15 -31.28 28.72
C ARG A 5 -30.17 -30.10 28.86
N ASN A 6 -28.90 -30.35 29.11
CA ASN A 6 -27.88 -29.27 29.29
C ASN A 6 -26.99 -29.01 28.05
N GLU A 7 -27.23 -29.69 26.95
CA GLU A 7 -26.66 -29.25 25.68
C GLU A 7 -27.51 -28.09 25.14
N GLY A 8 -27.31 -26.88 25.69
CA GLY A 8 -27.81 -25.68 25.08
C GLY A 8 -27.34 -25.59 23.62
N PRO A 9 -28.08 -24.87 22.74
CA PRO A 9 -27.69 -24.76 21.34
C PRO A 9 -26.22 -24.33 21.27
N LYS A 10 -25.37 -25.16 20.65
CA LYS A 10 -23.97 -24.83 20.40
C LYS A 10 -23.96 -23.44 19.78
N ARG A 11 -23.38 -22.44 20.49
CA ARG A 11 -23.24 -21.10 19.94
C ARG A 11 -22.55 -21.24 18.60
N LYS A 12 -23.21 -20.80 17.53
CA LYS A 12 -22.57 -20.73 16.21
C LYS A 12 -21.28 -19.98 16.40
N PRO A 13 -20.15 -20.48 15.88
CA PRO A 13 -18.88 -19.76 15.96
C PRO A 13 -19.11 -18.33 15.43
N LYS A 14 -18.55 -17.34 16.12
CA LYS A 14 -18.64 -15.95 15.67
C LYS A 14 -17.98 -15.88 14.29
N ARG A 15 -18.59 -15.15 13.40
CA ARG A 15 -18.04 -14.90 12.05
C ARG A 15 -16.65 -14.28 12.20
N ASN A 16 -15.68 -14.73 11.37
CA ASN A 16 -14.29 -14.27 11.36
C ASN A 16 -13.55 -14.49 12.70
N ASP A 17 -13.92 -15.49 13.49
CA ASP A 17 -13.34 -15.75 14.79
C ASP A 17 -12.00 -16.48 14.66
N ILE A 18 -10.95 -15.90 15.24
CA ILE A 18 -9.60 -16.47 15.34
C ILE A 18 -9.21 -16.42 16.81
N SER A 19 -8.97 -17.60 17.41
CA SER A 19 -8.55 -17.73 18.82
C SER A 19 -7.12 -17.21 19.02
N GLU A 20 -6.75 -16.95 20.28
CA GLU A 20 -5.38 -16.49 20.63
C GLU A 20 -4.32 -17.49 20.16
N GLU A 21 -4.53 -18.79 20.34
CA GLU A 21 -3.60 -19.83 19.82
C GLU A 21 -3.42 -19.77 18.30
N LEU A 22 -4.50 -19.48 17.57
CA LEU A 22 -4.43 -19.33 16.11
C LEU A 22 -3.73 -18.03 15.71
N ILE A 23 -3.84 -16.96 16.52
CA ILE A 23 -3.09 -15.72 16.29
C ILE A 23 -1.60 -15.97 16.48
N GLU A 24 -1.20 -16.69 17.53
CA GLU A 24 0.21 -17.07 17.76
C GLU A 24 0.77 -17.86 16.57
N LYS A 25 0.01 -18.82 16.05
CA LYS A 25 0.39 -19.58 14.87
C LYS A 25 0.52 -18.70 13.61
N LEU A 26 -0.38 -17.72 13.42
CA LEU A 26 -0.26 -16.75 12.31
C LEU A 26 1.02 -15.95 12.42
N VAL A 27 1.38 -15.48 13.63
CA VAL A 27 2.62 -14.74 13.88
C VAL A 27 3.85 -15.58 13.57
N GLU A 28 3.89 -16.83 14.05
CA GLU A 28 5.00 -17.77 13.81
C GLU A 28 5.22 -17.98 12.31
N VAL A 29 4.19 -18.40 11.59
CA VAL A 29 4.27 -18.64 10.14
C VAL A 29 4.63 -17.36 9.37
N PHE A 30 4.08 -16.21 9.77
CA PHE A 30 4.41 -14.93 9.15
C PHE A 30 5.91 -14.60 9.25
N LEU A 31 6.50 -14.78 10.44
CA LEU A 31 7.92 -14.48 10.67
C LEU A 31 8.84 -15.48 9.97
N ASP A 32 8.46 -16.76 9.94
CA ASP A 32 9.23 -17.83 9.29
C ASP A 32 9.28 -17.63 7.76
N GLU A 33 8.19 -17.18 7.16
CA GLU A 33 8.10 -16.99 5.71
C GLU A 33 8.65 -15.62 5.24
N CYS A 34 9.05 -14.73 6.17
CA CYS A 34 9.59 -13.43 5.81
C CYS A 34 11.03 -13.53 5.25
N TYR A 35 11.24 -12.94 4.09
CA TYR A 35 12.59 -12.65 3.57
C TYR A 35 13.28 -11.56 4.41
N GLU A 36 14.61 -11.48 4.34
CA GLU A 36 15.37 -10.53 5.18
C GLU A 36 14.99 -9.06 4.96
N HIS A 37 14.66 -8.64 3.73
CA HIS A 37 14.18 -7.28 3.49
C HIS A 37 12.79 -7.03 4.11
N GLN A 38 11.93 -8.06 4.21
CA GLN A 38 10.64 -7.98 4.88
C GLN A 38 10.80 -7.95 6.40
N LYS A 39 11.81 -8.62 6.94
CA LYS A 39 12.16 -8.53 8.37
C LYS A 39 12.60 -7.12 8.77
N ASP A 40 13.21 -6.34 7.86
CA ASP A 40 13.48 -4.91 8.11
C ASP A 40 12.18 -4.12 8.26
N TRP A 41 11.17 -4.40 7.44
CA TRP A 41 9.85 -3.78 7.56
C TRP A 41 9.17 -4.14 8.89
N TYR A 42 9.34 -5.39 9.33
CA TYR A 42 8.84 -5.85 10.62
C TYR A 42 9.53 -5.12 11.79
N ARG A 43 10.86 -5.02 11.76
CA ARG A 43 11.65 -4.27 12.77
C ARG A 43 11.25 -2.79 12.82
N ALA A 44 10.89 -2.22 11.66
CA ALA A 44 10.37 -0.85 11.55
C ALA A 44 8.86 -0.73 11.85
N GLY A 45 8.21 -1.80 12.27
CA GLY A 45 6.77 -1.87 12.52
C GLY A 45 6.25 -0.90 13.59
N ASN A 46 7.12 -0.42 14.50
CA ASN A 46 6.80 0.58 15.50
C ASN A 46 6.96 2.04 15.01
N GLN A 47 7.52 2.25 13.81
CA GLN A 47 7.67 3.58 13.24
C GLN A 47 6.30 4.14 12.84
N ARG A 48 6.05 5.38 13.22
CA ARG A 48 4.76 6.03 12.95
C ARG A 48 4.49 6.21 11.46
N THR A 49 5.51 6.57 10.69
CA THR A 49 5.42 6.73 9.24
C THR A 49 6.56 6.00 8.59
N ARG A 50 6.22 5.06 7.72
CA ARG A 50 7.17 4.32 6.87
C ARG A 50 6.91 4.68 5.42
N VAL A 51 7.96 5.00 4.67
CA VAL A 51 7.89 5.30 3.24
C VAL A 51 8.93 4.44 2.52
N ILE A 52 8.49 3.53 1.69
CA ILE A 52 9.32 2.49 1.10
C ILE A 52 9.26 2.61 -0.43
N LEU A 53 10.40 2.84 -1.05
CA LEU A 53 10.57 2.56 -2.47
C LEU A 53 11.01 1.12 -2.64
N LYS A 54 10.34 0.42 -3.51
CA LYS A 54 10.56 -1.01 -3.67
C LYS A 54 10.54 -1.41 -5.14
N SER A 55 11.32 -2.41 -5.48
CA SER A 55 11.21 -3.09 -6.77
C SER A 55 9.81 -3.70 -6.96
N ARG A 56 9.45 -3.94 -8.20
CA ARG A 56 8.26 -4.74 -8.52
C ARG A 56 8.37 -6.15 -7.95
N GLN A 57 7.22 -6.70 -7.54
CA GLN A 57 6.99 -8.11 -7.19
C GLN A 57 7.86 -8.69 -6.06
N ILE A 58 8.53 -7.88 -5.25
CA ILE A 58 9.31 -8.35 -4.09
C ILE A 58 8.44 -8.69 -2.85
N GLY A 59 7.14 -8.89 -3.05
CA GLY A 59 6.24 -9.38 -2.00
C GLY A 59 5.74 -8.33 -1.02
N ALA A 60 5.79 -7.02 -1.34
CA ALA A 60 5.38 -5.96 -0.41
C ALA A 60 3.88 -6.04 -0.05
N THR A 61 2.99 -6.14 -1.04
CA THR A 61 1.53 -6.25 -0.82
C THR A 61 1.19 -7.49 0.00
N PHE A 62 1.84 -8.61 -0.31
CA PHE A 62 1.70 -9.85 0.44
C PHE A 62 2.14 -9.73 1.91
N TYR A 63 3.27 -9.06 2.16
CA TYR A 63 3.79 -8.81 3.49
C TYR A 63 2.87 -7.91 4.29
N PHE A 64 2.51 -6.74 3.75
CA PHE A 64 1.69 -5.75 4.47
C PHE A 64 0.24 -6.22 4.70
N ALA A 65 -0.30 -7.08 3.85
CA ALA A 65 -1.59 -7.72 4.09
C ALA A 65 -1.56 -8.61 5.36
N ARG A 66 -0.51 -9.39 5.53
CA ARG A 66 -0.32 -10.26 6.69
C ARG A 66 0.00 -9.48 7.97
N GLU A 67 0.91 -8.49 7.88
CA GLU A 67 1.23 -7.58 8.99
C GLU A 67 -0.04 -6.92 9.51
N ALA A 68 -0.88 -6.41 8.61
CA ALA A 68 -2.10 -5.71 8.98
C ALA A 68 -3.13 -6.63 9.64
N LEU A 69 -3.29 -7.86 9.16
CA LEU A 69 -4.20 -8.83 9.81
C LEU A 69 -3.74 -9.12 11.24
N ILE A 70 -2.45 -9.39 11.43
CA ILE A 70 -1.87 -9.65 12.76
C ILE A 70 -2.05 -8.44 13.68
N ASP A 71 -1.75 -7.22 13.19
CA ASP A 71 -1.95 -6.00 13.99
C ASP A 71 -3.43 -5.80 14.37
N ALA A 72 -4.35 -6.03 13.44
CA ALA A 72 -5.79 -5.93 13.72
C ALA A 72 -6.24 -6.93 14.78
N LEU A 73 -5.79 -8.19 14.68
CA LEU A 73 -6.13 -9.25 15.63
C LEU A 73 -5.57 -8.98 17.04
N THR A 74 -4.34 -8.47 17.12
CA THR A 74 -3.64 -8.27 18.40
C THR A 74 -3.99 -6.96 19.10
N THR A 75 -4.30 -5.90 18.33
CA THR A 75 -4.48 -4.55 18.88
C THR A 75 -5.91 -4.03 18.84
N GLY A 76 -6.77 -4.63 18.02
CA GLY A 76 -8.12 -4.13 17.77
C GLY A 76 -8.17 -2.88 16.88
N ARG A 77 -7.05 -2.45 16.28
CA ARG A 77 -6.99 -1.28 15.41
C ARG A 77 -7.54 -1.59 14.03
N ASN A 78 -8.31 -0.66 13.48
CA ASN A 78 -8.72 -0.75 12.08
C ASN A 78 -7.51 -0.68 11.14
N GLN A 79 -7.62 -1.35 9.99
CA GLN A 79 -6.61 -1.35 8.95
C GLN A 79 -7.23 -0.82 7.66
N ILE A 80 -6.63 0.18 7.06
CA ILE A 80 -7.18 0.87 5.89
C ILE A 80 -6.17 0.74 4.75
N PHE A 81 -6.57 0.04 3.70
CA PHE A 81 -5.77 -0.14 2.50
C PHE A 81 -6.27 0.82 1.42
N LEU A 82 -5.39 1.69 0.94
CA LEU A 82 -5.64 2.59 -0.16
C LEU A 82 -4.74 2.21 -1.34
N SER A 83 -5.33 2.07 -2.51
CA SER A 83 -4.64 1.75 -3.75
C SER A 83 -5.22 2.58 -4.90
N ALA A 84 -4.55 2.61 -6.06
CA ALA A 84 -5.00 3.39 -7.22
C ALA A 84 -6.42 3.03 -7.68
N SER A 85 -6.88 1.81 -7.39
CA SER A 85 -8.27 1.39 -7.62
C SER A 85 -8.77 0.48 -6.49
N LYS A 86 -10.09 0.37 -6.34
CA LYS A 86 -10.70 -0.56 -5.39
C LYS A 86 -10.32 -2.02 -5.70
N ASN A 87 -10.18 -2.38 -6.98
CA ASN A 87 -9.77 -3.72 -7.38
C ASN A 87 -8.35 -4.05 -6.91
N GLN A 88 -7.42 -3.09 -6.98
CA GLN A 88 -6.07 -3.27 -6.43
C GLN A 88 -6.09 -3.38 -4.91
N ALA A 89 -6.90 -2.57 -4.21
CA ALA A 89 -7.07 -2.71 -2.76
C ALA A 89 -7.65 -4.11 -2.38
N HIS A 90 -8.46 -4.71 -3.23
CA HIS A 90 -8.97 -6.07 -3.02
C HIS A 90 -7.91 -7.17 -3.17
N ILE A 91 -6.74 -6.89 -3.75
CA ILE A 91 -5.61 -7.82 -3.72
C ILE A 91 -5.14 -8.04 -2.28
N PHE A 92 -5.07 -6.99 -1.46
CA PHE A 92 -4.80 -7.13 -0.02
C PHE A 92 -5.82 -8.04 0.66
N LYS A 93 -7.12 -7.84 0.36
CA LYS A 93 -8.19 -8.68 0.88
C LYS A 93 -7.97 -10.16 0.54
N GLY A 94 -7.61 -10.44 -0.72
CA GLY A 94 -7.30 -11.79 -1.17
C GLY A 94 -6.14 -12.42 -0.39
N TYR A 95 -5.05 -11.69 -0.19
CA TYR A 95 -3.90 -12.18 0.61
C TYR A 95 -4.26 -12.38 2.08
N ILE A 96 -5.04 -11.49 2.69
CA ILE A 96 -5.51 -11.64 4.07
C ILE A 96 -6.37 -12.90 4.21
N GLN A 97 -7.32 -13.10 3.30
CA GLN A 97 -8.21 -14.26 3.31
C GLN A 97 -7.44 -15.57 3.08
N ALA A 98 -6.50 -15.58 2.12
CA ALA A 98 -5.65 -16.72 1.86
C ALA A 98 -4.80 -17.06 3.09
N PHE A 99 -4.17 -16.07 3.72
CA PHE A 99 -3.35 -16.30 4.90
C PHE A 99 -4.13 -16.89 6.07
N ALA A 100 -5.31 -16.37 6.38
CA ALA A 100 -6.15 -16.91 7.44
C ALA A 100 -6.63 -18.35 7.11
N ARG A 101 -7.05 -18.60 5.86
CA ARG A 101 -7.51 -19.90 5.43
C ARG A 101 -6.39 -20.93 5.43
N ASP A 102 -5.26 -20.61 4.83
CA ASP A 102 -4.19 -21.58 4.57
C ASP A 102 -3.40 -21.94 5.85
N VAL A 103 -3.25 -20.99 6.78
CA VAL A 103 -2.49 -21.20 8.04
C VAL A 103 -3.38 -21.75 9.17
N VAL A 104 -4.59 -21.18 9.33
CA VAL A 104 -5.45 -21.49 10.49
C VAL A 104 -6.83 -22.03 10.13
N GLY A 105 -7.14 -22.20 8.84
CA GLY A 105 -8.40 -22.81 8.38
C GLY A 105 -9.62 -21.90 8.57
N VAL A 106 -9.43 -20.59 8.74
CA VAL A 106 -10.52 -19.64 8.98
C VAL A 106 -10.86 -18.88 7.71
N GLU A 107 -12.11 -18.94 7.26
CA GLU A 107 -12.63 -18.17 6.14
C GLU A 107 -13.07 -16.79 6.59
N LEU A 108 -12.26 -15.78 6.30
CA LEU A 108 -12.61 -14.38 6.56
C LEU A 108 -13.57 -13.84 5.49
N THR A 109 -14.65 -13.20 5.91
CA THR A 109 -15.69 -12.71 5.00
C THR A 109 -16.14 -11.30 5.37
N GLY A 110 -16.67 -10.58 4.38
CA GLY A 110 -17.17 -9.20 4.56
C GLY A 110 -16.40 -8.20 3.69
N ASP A 111 -16.95 -6.99 3.55
CA ASP A 111 -16.34 -5.81 2.96
C ASP A 111 -17.00 -4.56 3.59
N PRO A 112 -16.41 -4.01 4.66
CA PRO A 112 -15.16 -4.41 5.34
C PRO A 112 -15.18 -5.81 5.96
N ILE A 113 -13.99 -6.37 6.23
CA ILE A 113 -13.85 -7.56 7.08
C ILE A 113 -13.88 -7.05 8.53
N THR A 114 -14.89 -7.48 9.30
CA THR A 114 -15.00 -7.12 10.73
C THR A 114 -14.55 -8.30 11.58
N LEU A 115 -13.57 -8.09 12.45
CA LEU A 115 -13.03 -9.08 13.36
C LEU A 115 -13.80 -9.10 14.70
N PRO A 116 -13.74 -10.19 15.49
CA PRO A 116 -14.50 -10.30 16.74
C PRO A 116 -14.11 -9.28 17.81
N ASN A 117 -12.89 -8.76 17.78
CA ASN A 117 -12.42 -7.70 18.67
C ASN A 117 -12.87 -6.29 18.27
N GLY A 118 -13.67 -6.18 17.20
CA GLY A 118 -14.22 -4.92 16.69
C GLY A 118 -13.35 -4.24 15.63
N ALA A 119 -12.13 -4.74 15.36
CA ALA A 119 -11.30 -4.19 14.29
C ALA A 119 -11.93 -4.43 12.90
N GLU A 120 -11.80 -3.45 12.04
CA GLU A 120 -12.29 -3.49 10.67
C GLU A 120 -11.15 -3.32 9.67
N LEU A 121 -11.15 -4.11 8.61
CA LEU A 121 -10.21 -4.01 7.49
C LEU A 121 -10.96 -3.46 6.29
N HIS A 122 -10.59 -2.23 5.89
CA HIS A 122 -11.22 -1.48 4.81
C HIS A 122 -10.36 -1.47 3.57
N PHE A 123 -10.96 -1.68 2.40
CA PHE A 123 -10.27 -1.77 1.10
C PHE A 123 -10.80 -0.67 0.19
N LEU A 124 -10.01 0.41 0.03
CA LEU A 124 -10.44 1.66 -0.59
C LEU A 124 -9.67 1.93 -1.89
N GLY A 125 -10.36 2.47 -2.88
CA GLY A 125 -9.74 3.12 -4.04
C GLY A 125 -9.48 4.61 -3.78
N THR A 126 -8.96 5.30 -4.78
CA THR A 126 -8.55 6.73 -4.71
C THR A 126 -9.69 7.74 -4.61
N ASN A 127 -10.93 7.32 -4.40
CA ASN A 127 -12.02 8.27 -4.17
C ASN A 127 -11.89 8.89 -2.76
N ALA A 128 -11.26 10.07 -2.69
CA ALA A 128 -10.99 10.79 -1.45
C ALA A 128 -12.25 11.10 -0.62
N ARG A 129 -13.41 11.26 -1.24
CA ARG A 129 -14.66 11.59 -0.54
C ARG A 129 -15.14 10.48 0.36
N THR A 130 -14.91 9.22 -0.01
CA THR A 130 -15.34 8.07 0.78
C THR A 130 -14.39 7.72 1.92
N ALA A 131 -13.15 8.22 1.88
CA ALA A 131 -12.11 7.89 2.85
C ALA A 131 -12.14 8.73 4.14
N GLN A 132 -12.82 9.88 4.16
CA GLN A 132 -12.79 10.84 5.27
C GLN A 132 -13.36 10.35 6.61
N GLY A 133 -14.16 9.29 6.61
CA GLY A 133 -14.83 8.77 7.83
C GLY A 133 -14.09 7.67 8.57
N TYR A 134 -12.98 7.18 8.04
CA TYR A 134 -12.26 6.03 8.61
C TYR A 134 -11.11 6.46 9.53
N HIS A 135 -10.85 5.65 10.56
CA HIS A 135 -9.75 5.85 11.51
C HIS A 135 -9.04 4.52 11.76
N GLY A 136 -7.71 4.50 11.66
CA GLY A 136 -6.93 3.29 11.84
C GLY A 136 -5.51 3.40 11.29
N ASN A 137 -4.80 2.27 11.28
CA ASN A 137 -3.55 2.14 10.55
C ASN A 137 -3.82 2.22 9.05
N PHE A 138 -2.91 2.83 8.33
CA PHE A 138 -3.11 3.17 6.94
C PHE A 138 -1.97 2.63 6.08
N TYR A 139 -2.32 2.02 4.97
CA TYR A 139 -1.40 1.47 3.97
C TYR A 139 -1.74 2.06 2.61
N PHE A 140 -0.78 2.73 1.98
CA PHE A 140 -0.92 3.32 0.65
C PHE A 140 -0.01 2.62 -0.34
N ASP A 141 -0.61 1.75 -1.14
CA ASP A 141 0.07 1.00 -2.19
C ASP A 141 0.17 1.82 -3.48
N GLU A 142 1.31 1.74 -4.13
CA GLU A 142 1.64 2.38 -5.40
C GLU A 142 1.32 3.89 -5.42
N PHE A 143 1.71 4.59 -4.34
CA PHE A 143 1.40 6.01 -4.16
C PHE A 143 2.06 6.92 -5.21
N PHE A 144 3.16 6.51 -5.85
CA PHE A 144 3.78 7.22 -6.95
C PHE A 144 3.05 7.06 -8.29
N TRP A 145 2.06 6.18 -8.35
CA TRP A 145 1.23 5.96 -9.53
C TRP A 145 -0.20 6.49 -9.35
N THR A 146 -0.42 7.23 -8.26
CA THR A 146 -1.74 7.73 -7.90
C THR A 146 -1.89 9.19 -8.31
N PHE A 147 -2.88 9.45 -9.13
CA PHE A 147 -3.28 10.82 -9.49
C PHE A 147 -3.75 11.61 -8.27
N ARG A 148 -3.45 12.92 -8.19
CA ARG A 148 -3.78 13.80 -7.04
C ARG A 148 -3.26 13.27 -5.70
N PHE A 149 -2.04 12.84 -5.68
CA PHE A 149 -1.41 12.31 -4.46
C PHE A 149 -1.54 13.27 -3.26
N GLN A 150 -1.34 14.57 -3.46
CA GLN A 150 -1.40 15.53 -2.35
C GLN A 150 -2.79 15.59 -1.69
N GLU A 151 -3.86 15.57 -2.49
CA GLU A 151 -5.24 15.55 -1.99
C GLU A 151 -5.51 14.25 -1.21
N LEU A 152 -5.18 13.12 -1.78
CA LEU A 152 -5.35 11.81 -1.14
C LEU A 152 -4.50 11.67 0.11
N ASN A 153 -3.24 12.12 0.08
CA ASN A 153 -2.36 12.09 1.23
C ASN A 153 -2.86 12.97 2.39
N LYS A 154 -3.53 14.08 2.08
CA LYS A 154 -4.17 14.93 3.09
C LYS A 154 -5.31 14.19 3.81
N VAL A 155 -6.15 13.51 3.06
CA VAL A 155 -7.23 12.66 3.61
C VAL A 155 -6.66 11.50 4.40
N ALA A 156 -5.70 10.77 3.82
CA ALA A 156 -5.04 9.63 4.44
C ALA A 156 -4.35 10.00 5.76
N SER A 157 -3.68 11.16 5.80
CA SER A 157 -3.07 11.67 7.02
C SER A 157 -4.11 11.95 8.11
N GLY A 158 -5.34 12.33 7.73
CA GLY A 158 -6.48 12.49 8.65
C GLY A 158 -6.93 11.18 9.27
N MET A 159 -6.99 10.10 8.48
CA MET A 159 -7.40 8.77 8.98
C MET A 159 -6.47 8.22 10.06
N ALA A 160 -5.16 8.48 9.95
CA ALA A 160 -4.15 8.06 10.93
C ALA A 160 -3.59 9.25 11.72
N MET A 161 -4.45 10.18 12.14
CA MET A 161 -4.03 11.38 12.86
C MET A 161 -3.63 11.09 14.31
N GLN A 162 -4.30 10.16 14.97
CA GLN A 162 -4.01 9.78 16.34
C GLN A 162 -2.62 9.13 16.48
N ARG A 163 -1.98 9.28 17.63
CA ARG A 163 -0.61 8.82 17.88
C ARG A 163 -0.43 7.32 17.76
N GLU A 164 -1.47 6.57 18.03
CA GLU A 164 -1.49 5.10 18.03
C GLU A 164 -1.54 4.51 16.60
N TYR A 165 -1.94 5.29 15.60
CA TYR A 165 -2.06 4.80 14.23
C TYR A 165 -0.80 5.05 13.43
N ARG A 166 -0.46 4.07 12.60
CA ARG A 166 0.70 4.07 11.69
C ARG A 166 0.28 4.41 10.28
N ARG A 167 1.23 4.93 9.52
CA ARG A 167 1.11 5.25 8.10
C ARG A 167 2.22 4.54 7.34
N THR A 168 1.86 3.68 6.41
CA THR A 168 2.82 2.95 5.59
C THR A 168 2.54 3.25 4.12
N TYR A 169 3.54 3.78 3.45
CA TYR A 169 3.53 4.09 2.02
C TYR A 169 4.55 3.19 1.34
N PHE A 170 4.18 2.53 0.25
CA PHE A 170 5.12 1.73 -0.51
C PHE A 170 4.75 1.74 -1.99
N SER A 171 5.75 1.86 -2.85
CA SER A 171 5.56 2.04 -4.29
C SER A 171 6.86 1.74 -5.05
N THR A 172 6.73 1.36 -6.32
CA THR A 172 7.79 1.64 -7.28
C THR A 172 7.85 3.14 -7.52
N PRO A 173 9.02 3.74 -7.84
CA PRO A 173 9.08 5.14 -8.22
C PRO A 173 8.45 5.37 -9.60
N SER A 174 8.01 6.58 -9.85
CA SER A 174 7.61 7.05 -11.17
C SER A 174 8.53 8.17 -11.64
N SER A 175 8.02 9.36 -11.89
CA SER A 175 8.78 10.52 -12.33
C SER A 175 9.12 11.47 -11.19
N MET A 176 10.24 12.20 -11.30
CA MET A 176 10.58 13.31 -10.41
C MET A 176 9.56 14.45 -10.46
N ALA A 177 8.81 14.57 -11.56
CA ALA A 177 7.73 15.58 -11.71
C ALA A 177 6.44 15.18 -10.94
N HIS A 178 6.33 13.96 -10.45
CA HIS A 178 5.15 13.51 -9.72
C HIS A 178 5.02 14.22 -8.36
N GLU A 179 3.79 14.56 -7.95
CA GLU A 179 3.51 15.27 -6.69
C GLU A 179 4.08 14.58 -5.43
N ALA A 180 4.20 13.25 -5.46
CA ALA A 180 4.76 12.48 -4.36
C ALA A 180 6.29 12.61 -4.22
N TYR A 181 6.99 13.14 -5.23
CA TYR A 181 8.46 13.28 -5.18
C TYR A 181 8.89 14.22 -4.04
N THR A 182 8.24 15.38 -3.89
CA THR A 182 8.55 16.32 -2.80
C THR A 182 8.14 15.79 -1.42
N PHE A 183 7.23 14.81 -1.36
CA PHE A 183 6.94 14.05 -0.13
C PHE A 183 8.05 13.06 0.18
N TRP A 184 8.57 12.36 -0.83
CA TRP A 184 9.67 11.42 -0.70
C TRP A 184 10.98 12.11 -0.29
N THR A 185 11.34 13.21 -0.94
CA THR A 185 12.58 13.97 -0.65
C THR A 185 12.49 14.83 0.61
N GLY A 186 11.29 15.05 1.14
CA GLY A 186 11.06 15.95 2.27
C GLY A 186 11.03 17.44 1.89
N GLU A 187 11.25 17.79 0.62
CA GLU A 187 11.28 19.19 0.14
C GLU A 187 10.02 19.98 0.46
N ARG A 188 8.87 19.32 0.52
CA ARG A 188 7.60 19.95 0.93
C ARG A 188 7.68 20.68 2.27
N LEU A 189 8.60 20.27 3.15
CA LEU A 189 8.80 20.87 4.48
C LEU A 189 9.60 22.16 4.42
N ASN A 190 10.23 22.44 3.29
CA ASN A 190 11.07 23.62 3.07
C ASN A 190 10.29 24.79 2.45
N LYS A 191 9.06 24.53 1.99
CA LYS A 191 8.22 25.55 1.37
C LYS A 191 7.98 26.73 2.32
N GLY A 192 8.37 27.93 1.90
CA GLY A 192 8.21 29.16 2.68
C GLY A 192 9.25 29.37 3.79
N LYS A 193 10.29 28.54 3.89
CA LYS A 193 11.39 28.71 4.83
C LYS A 193 12.63 29.32 4.16
N PRO A 194 13.46 30.08 4.89
CA PRO A 194 14.78 30.49 4.41
C PRO A 194 15.66 29.27 4.11
N SER A 195 16.55 29.39 3.13
CA SER A 195 17.42 28.27 2.70
C SER A 195 18.29 27.69 3.83
N ALA A 196 18.65 28.51 4.83
CA ALA A 196 19.41 28.08 5.99
C ALA A 196 18.62 27.13 6.93
N GLU A 197 17.28 27.14 6.84
CA GLU A 197 16.38 26.29 7.64
C GLU A 197 15.86 25.08 6.85
N HIS A 198 16.35 24.88 5.63
CA HIS A 198 15.92 23.77 4.81
C HIS A 198 16.40 22.44 5.38
N ILE A 199 15.46 21.53 5.54
CA ILE A 199 15.77 20.11 5.84
C ILE A 199 16.24 19.47 4.54
N LYS A 200 17.44 18.86 4.60
CA LYS A 200 17.98 18.05 3.50
C LYS A 200 18.02 16.61 3.96
N ILE A 201 17.33 15.75 3.20
CA ILE A 201 17.29 14.31 3.46
C ILE A 201 18.08 13.65 2.34
N ASP A 202 19.06 12.85 2.71
CA ASP A 202 19.76 11.99 1.75
C ASP A 202 18.84 10.81 1.41
N VAL A 203 18.29 10.83 0.19
CA VAL A 203 17.38 9.81 -0.35
C VAL A 203 18.09 8.89 -1.34
N SER A 204 19.43 8.86 -1.34
CA SER A 204 20.19 7.91 -2.15
C SER A 204 19.98 6.47 -1.70
N HIS A 205 20.17 5.53 -2.62
CA HIS A 205 20.08 4.10 -2.30
C HIS A 205 21.06 3.73 -1.17
N ASP A 206 22.30 4.21 -1.23
CA ASP A 206 23.33 3.93 -0.21
C ASP A 206 22.89 4.36 1.20
N ALA A 207 22.22 5.49 1.30
CA ALA A 207 21.71 6.00 2.59
C ALA A 207 20.47 5.25 3.10
N LEU A 208 19.68 4.64 2.21
CA LEU A 208 18.36 4.11 2.55
C LEU A 208 18.22 2.59 2.38
N GLN A 209 19.18 1.87 1.80
CA GLN A 209 19.08 0.43 1.57
C GLN A 209 18.83 -0.40 2.86
N GLN A 210 19.34 0.05 4.00
CA GLN A 210 19.14 -0.60 5.30
C GLN A 210 17.92 -0.06 6.07
N GLY A 211 17.28 0.96 5.53
CA GLY A 211 16.19 1.68 6.19
C GLY A 211 16.67 2.54 7.36
N ARG A 212 16.24 3.79 7.40
CA ARG A 212 16.56 4.70 8.49
C ARG A 212 15.44 5.68 8.83
N LEU A 213 15.43 6.14 10.06
CA LEU A 213 14.60 7.27 10.48
C LEU A 213 15.27 8.56 10.01
N CYS A 214 14.59 9.29 9.12
CA CYS A 214 15.10 10.52 8.53
C CYS A 214 14.80 11.75 9.40
N GLU A 215 15.36 12.91 9.02
CA GLU A 215 15.31 14.18 9.72
C GLU A 215 13.87 14.71 9.90
N ASP A 216 12.94 14.32 9.02
CA ASP A 216 11.52 14.63 9.08
C ASP A 216 10.69 13.62 9.90
N ARG A 217 11.36 12.72 10.60
CA ARG A 217 10.78 11.64 11.41
C ARG A 217 9.96 10.62 10.62
N MET A 218 10.25 10.46 9.33
CA MET A 218 9.75 9.36 8.53
C MET A 218 10.85 8.33 8.37
N TRP A 219 10.50 7.07 8.61
CA TRP A 219 11.41 5.97 8.29
C TRP A 219 11.33 5.69 6.80
N ARG A 220 12.47 5.69 6.12
CA ARG A 220 12.57 5.42 4.69
C ARG A 220 13.45 4.24 4.41
N GLN A 221 13.09 3.50 3.37
CA GLN A 221 13.92 2.44 2.80
C GLN A 221 13.78 2.40 1.29
N ILE A 222 14.86 2.02 0.61
CA ILE A 222 14.86 1.60 -0.78
C ILE A 222 15.24 0.13 -0.83
N VAL A 223 14.45 -0.67 -1.56
CA VAL A 223 14.71 -2.11 -1.78
C VAL A 223 14.63 -2.38 -3.27
N THR A 224 15.79 -2.45 -3.92
CA THR A 224 15.94 -2.83 -5.33
C THR A 224 15.73 -4.33 -5.51
N ILE A 225 15.64 -4.78 -6.77
CA ILE A 225 15.57 -6.22 -7.06
C ILE A 225 16.86 -6.92 -6.60
N LEU A 226 18.02 -6.26 -6.74
CA LEU A 226 19.31 -6.81 -6.31
C LEU A 226 19.42 -6.88 -4.78
N ASP A 227 18.87 -5.91 -4.05
CA ASP A 227 18.79 -5.98 -2.59
C ASP A 227 17.93 -7.13 -2.13
N ALA A 228 16.79 -7.36 -2.80
CA ALA A 228 15.90 -8.46 -2.48
C ALA A 228 16.57 -9.81 -2.74
N GLU A 229 17.23 -9.99 -3.90
CA GLU A 229 17.97 -11.19 -4.24
C GLU A 229 19.09 -11.46 -3.22
N ALA A 230 19.93 -10.46 -2.92
CA ALA A 230 21.03 -10.57 -1.94
C ALA A 230 20.50 -10.93 -0.53
N ARG A 231 19.23 -10.69 -0.25
CA ARG A 231 18.57 -11.01 1.02
C ARG A 231 17.67 -12.27 0.95
N GLY A 232 17.95 -13.13 -0.03
CA GLY A 232 17.37 -14.45 -0.16
C GLY A 232 16.05 -14.52 -0.93
N TYR A 233 15.64 -13.45 -1.61
CA TYR A 233 14.45 -13.49 -2.48
C TYR A 233 14.83 -14.05 -3.85
N ASP A 234 14.75 -15.35 -4.00
CA ASP A 234 15.20 -16.16 -5.15
C ASP A 234 14.11 -16.46 -6.20
N ARG A 235 13.11 -15.58 -6.29
CA ARG A 235 11.95 -15.82 -7.15
C ARG A 235 12.12 -15.31 -8.59
N PHE A 236 13.27 -14.73 -8.91
CA PHE A 236 13.55 -14.14 -10.21
C PHE A 236 14.88 -14.62 -10.75
N ASP A 237 14.94 -14.72 -12.07
CA ASP A 237 16.19 -14.74 -12.82
C ASP A 237 16.50 -13.30 -13.26
N ILE A 238 17.51 -12.67 -12.62
CA ILE A 238 17.87 -11.27 -12.88
C ILE A 238 18.42 -11.11 -14.30
N ASP A 239 19.13 -12.10 -14.84
CA ASP A 239 19.68 -12.03 -16.19
C ASP A 239 18.55 -12.12 -17.24
N GLU A 240 17.53 -12.95 -17.00
CA GLU A 240 16.33 -12.99 -17.83
C GLU A 240 15.58 -11.64 -17.79
N LEU A 241 15.39 -11.06 -16.61
CA LEU A 241 14.74 -9.75 -16.47
C LEU A 241 15.51 -8.64 -17.20
N ARG A 242 16.84 -8.69 -17.26
CA ARG A 242 17.64 -7.73 -18.04
C ARG A 242 17.41 -7.83 -19.54
N LEU A 243 16.96 -8.97 -20.04
CA LEU A 243 16.61 -9.17 -21.44
C LEU A 243 15.15 -8.78 -21.75
N GLU A 244 14.26 -8.89 -20.77
CA GLU A 244 12.83 -8.57 -20.91
C GLU A 244 12.53 -7.08 -20.83
N TYR A 245 13.25 -6.36 -19.96
CA TYR A 245 13.06 -4.92 -19.74
C TYR A 245 14.06 -4.12 -20.56
N ASP A 246 13.61 -3.01 -21.16
CA ASP A 246 14.55 -2.00 -21.64
C ASP A 246 15.31 -1.36 -20.47
N ALA A 247 16.41 -0.68 -20.76
CA ALA A 247 17.31 -0.15 -19.74
C ALA A 247 16.60 0.85 -18.80
N GLU A 248 15.74 1.70 -19.33
CA GLU A 248 15.00 2.71 -18.55
C GLU A 248 13.98 2.05 -17.62
N ALA A 249 13.17 1.12 -18.14
CA ALA A 249 12.19 0.39 -17.36
C ALA A 249 12.86 -0.48 -16.28
N PHE A 250 14.03 -1.09 -16.58
CA PHE A 250 14.80 -1.85 -15.60
C PHE A 250 15.25 -0.95 -14.45
N GLN A 251 15.86 0.21 -14.76
CA GLN A 251 16.31 1.15 -13.74
C GLN A 251 15.13 1.70 -12.91
N ASN A 252 14.04 2.09 -13.56
CA ASN A 252 12.90 2.63 -12.84
C ASN A 252 12.18 1.59 -11.98
N LEU A 253 11.76 0.48 -12.57
CA LEU A 253 10.82 -0.45 -11.93
C LEU A 253 11.51 -1.49 -11.03
N LEU A 254 12.77 -1.82 -11.32
CA LEU A 254 13.50 -2.85 -10.60
C LEU A 254 14.64 -2.28 -9.73
N MET A 255 15.31 -1.22 -10.20
CA MET A 255 16.39 -0.57 -9.45
C MET A 255 15.93 0.65 -8.65
N CYS A 256 14.64 0.97 -8.68
CA CYS A 256 14.03 2.05 -7.93
C CYS A 256 14.55 3.46 -8.28
N GLU A 257 14.95 3.69 -9.51
CA GLU A 257 15.38 5.00 -9.99
C GLU A 257 14.19 5.81 -10.52
N PHE A 258 14.19 7.11 -10.24
CA PHE A 258 13.16 7.99 -10.77
C PHE A 258 13.43 8.35 -12.22
N VAL A 259 12.36 8.40 -13.03
CA VAL A 259 12.44 8.92 -14.40
C VAL A 259 12.58 10.44 -14.37
N ASP A 260 13.54 10.97 -15.12
CA ASP A 260 13.65 12.40 -15.37
C ASP A 260 12.88 12.79 -16.63
N ASP A 261 11.70 13.35 -16.46
CA ASP A 261 10.84 13.78 -17.57
C ASP A 261 11.31 15.10 -18.24
N GLY A 262 12.45 15.65 -17.83
CA GLY A 262 12.95 16.92 -18.34
C GLY A 262 13.21 16.95 -19.84
N ALA A 263 13.41 15.80 -20.46
CA ALA A 263 13.59 15.63 -21.90
C ALA A 263 12.32 15.18 -22.65
N SER A 264 11.22 14.94 -21.95
CA SER A 264 9.97 14.49 -22.58
C SER A 264 9.29 15.62 -23.35
N ILE A 265 8.84 15.32 -24.59
CA ILE A 265 8.02 16.25 -25.40
C ILE A 265 6.68 16.56 -24.69
N PHE A 266 6.17 15.60 -23.92
CA PHE A 266 4.97 15.75 -23.11
C PHE A 266 5.31 15.45 -21.63
N PRO A 267 5.87 16.41 -20.88
CA PRO A 267 6.19 16.21 -19.47
C PRO A 267 4.94 15.87 -18.68
N LEU A 268 5.08 15.07 -17.64
CA LEU A 268 3.98 14.59 -16.80
C LEU A 268 3.13 15.75 -16.26
N THR A 269 3.75 16.89 -15.94
CA THR A 269 3.08 18.11 -15.51
C THR A 269 2.10 18.67 -16.54
N MET A 270 2.36 18.44 -17.83
CA MET A 270 1.47 18.84 -18.92
C MET A 270 0.33 17.83 -19.12
N LEU A 271 0.58 16.54 -18.85
CA LEU A 271 -0.41 15.48 -18.99
C LEU A 271 -1.35 15.40 -17.79
N GLN A 272 -0.87 15.68 -16.58
CA GLN A 272 -1.67 15.59 -15.34
C GLN A 272 -2.99 16.38 -15.39
N PRO A 273 -3.06 17.63 -15.91
CA PRO A 273 -4.32 18.34 -16.01
C PRO A 273 -5.32 17.72 -17.01
N CYS A 274 -4.80 16.90 -17.92
CA CYS A 274 -5.62 16.17 -18.92
C CYS A 274 -6.10 14.81 -18.41
N MET A 275 -5.52 14.32 -17.30
CA MET A 275 -5.93 13.06 -16.67
C MET A 275 -7.20 13.32 -15.85
N VAL A 276 -8.29 12.74 -16.31
CA VAL A 276 -9.58 12.80 -15.64
C VAL A 276 -9.99 11.38 -15.27
N ASP A 277 -10.54 11.23 -14.06
CA ASP A 277 -11.21 9.99 -13.73
C ASP A 277 -12.51 9.92 -14.55
N SER A 278 -12.51 9.08 -15.57
CA SER A 278 -13.66 8.92 -16.44
C SER A 278 -14.92 8.45 -15.68
N TRP A 279 -14.74 7.77 -14.54
CA TRP A 279 -15.85 7.35 -13.70
C TRP A 279 -16.44 8.53 -12.92
N ASP A 280 -15.62 9.45 -12.43
CA ASP A 280 -16.08 10.63 -11.71
C ASP A 280 -16.78 11.65 -12.64
N LEU A 281 -16.28 11.77 -13.90
CA LEU A 281 -16.85 12.68 -14.89
C LEU A 281 -18.07 12.12 -15.62
N TRP A 282 -18.10 10.80 -15.82
CA TRP A 282 -19.10 10.17 -16.68
C TRP A 282 -19.99 9.17 -15.94
N SER A 283 -19.89 9.05 -14.63
CA SER A 283 -20.72 8.14 -13.82
C SER A 283 -22.21 8.43 -13.95
N GLU A 284 -22.61 9.69 -14.19
CA GLU A 284 -24.00 10.08 -14.38
C GLU A 284 -24.45 10.01 -15.85
N ASP A 285 -23.53 10.26 -16.79
CA ASP A 285 -23.84 10.38 -18.23
C ASP A 285 -23.43 9.15 -19.05
N TYR A 286 -22.48 8.33 -18.57
CA TYR A 286 -22.00 7.17 -19.27
C TYR A 286 -22.86 5.93 -18.99
N LYS A 287 -23.68 5.59 -19.97
CA LYS A 287 -24.34 4.27 -20.01
C LYS A 287 -23.46 3.34 -20.85
N PRO A 288 -22.94 2.23 -20.29
CA PRO A 288 -21.96 1.33 -20.94
C PRO A 288 -22.40 0.77 -22.29
N PHE A 289 -23.65 0.89 -22.66
CA PHE A 289 -24.25 0.45 -23.93
C PHE A 289 -24.86 1.59 -24.74
N ALA A 290 -24.68 2.85 -24.32
CA ALA A 290 -25.10 3.99 -25.12
C ALA A 290 -24.07 4.21 -26.26
N LEU A 291 -24.56 4.26 -27.46
CA LEU A 291 -23.77 4.18 -28.69
C LEU A 291 -22.72 5.26 -28.89
N ARG A 292 -22.72 6.38 -28.17
CA ARG A 292 -21.66 7.44 -28.22
C ARG A 292 -21.86 8.49 -27.12
N PRO A 293 -20.87 8.75 -26.26
CA PRO A 293 -20.93 9.84 -25.29
C PRO A 293 -20.78 11.24 -25.91
N PHE A 294 -20.44 11.33 -27.19
CA PHE A 294 -20.17 12.61 -27.88
C PHE A 294 -21.09 12.86 -29.09
N GLY A 295 -22.28 12.29 -29.13
CA GLY A 295 -23.22 12.41 -30.24
C GLY A 295 -22.70 11.72 -31.50
N ASP A 296 -23.00 12.26 -32.67
CA ASP A 296 -22.69 11.63 -33.97
C ASP A 296 -21.25 11.82 -34.46
N ARG A 297 -20.33 12.31 -33.64
CA ARG A 297 -18.92 12.49 -34.03
C ARG A 297 -18.15 11.18 -33.85
N PRO A 298 -17.38 10.72 -34.86
CA PRO A 298 -16.50 9.59 -34.71
C PRO A 298 -15.41 9.91 -33.68
N VAL A 299 -15.29 9.07 -32.64
CA VAL A 299 -14.17 9.10 -31.69
C VAL A 299 -13.16 8.07 -32.16
N TRP A 300 -11.98 8.53 -32.52
CA TRP A 300 -10.83 7.67 -32.81
C TRP A 300 -10.11 7.42 -31.47
N ILE A 301 -10.02 6.15 -31.09
CA ILE A 301 -9.26 5.69 -29.94
C ILE A 301 -7.88 5.26 -30.44
#